data_8c08e8bd42a8a37b5d7ecfc4388b2e59
#
_entry.id   8c08e8bd42a8a37b5d7ecfc4388b2e59
#
_cell.length_a   1.000
_cell.length_b   1.000
_cell.length_c   1.000
_cell.angle_alpha   90.00
_cell.angle_beta   90.00
_cell.angle_gamma   90.00
#
_symmetry.space_group_name_H-M   'P 1'
#
loop_
_entity.id
_entity.type
_entity.pdbx_description
1 polymer ?
#
loop_
_entity_poly.entity_id
_entity_poly.type
_entity_poly.pdbx_seq_one_letter_code
_entity_poly.pdbx_strand_id
1 'polypeptide(L)'
;MSELHSQMRKVLEKSSSLVPVFSFSETPLTEIRKLYAKERKFWNSGGPQLTAILDTQVKGPVGAIPICIYHPDPEQCLPVLVYLHGGGFVLGSIDTHDRIMRELAFRSGCAVIGVEYSLSPEQKFPFAIEETLSVLKWLKQDLQRKDNPAFNIDPERVALGGDSAGASLSMGAALNYKKSLSGLLLYYGWYGLRDSCSSRLFGGAEDGLSIENRAFYQDSYLRSTEDLLDPKMDVLSADLNGMPQSCLIVSDMDPLLDD
;
A
#
# COMPACT_ATOMS: atom_id res chain seq x y z
N MET A 1 28.51 12.43 -1.05
CA MET A 1 27.03 12.46 -0.94
C MET A 1 26.51 12.28 -2.36
N SER A 2 25.69 11.27 -2.60
CA SER A 2 25.02 11.10 -3.89
C SER A 2 24.05 12.28 -4.09
N GLU A 3 24.12 12.94 -5.22
CA GLU A 3 23.18 14.01 -5.53
C GLU A 3 21.84 13.38 -5.93
N LEU A 4 20.74 14.00 -5.48
CA LEU A 4 19.39 13.62 -5.87
C LEU A 4 19.26 13.65 -7.40
N HIS A 5 18.72 12.57 -7.98
CA HIS A 5 18.55 12.47 -9.43
C HIS A 5 17.73 13.64 -9.98
N SER A 6 18.13 14.19 -11.12
CA SER A 6 17.53 15.42 -11.68
C SER A 6 16.03 15.31 -11.93
N GLN A 7 15.52 14.13 -12.28
CA GLN A 7 14.07 13.90 -12.44
C GLN A 7 13.36 13.95 -11.09
N MET A 8 13.95 13.39 -10.02
CA MET A 8 13.35 13.43 -8.68
C MET A 8 13.30 14.86 -8.14
N ARG A 9 14.33 15.66 -8.38
CA ARG A 9 14.30 17.10 -8.05
C ARG A 9 13.10 17.82 -8.69
N LYS A 10 12.81 17.56 -9.97
CA LYS A 10 11.63 18.10 -10.66
C LYS A 10 10.31 17.62 -10.06
N VAL A 11 10.26 16.37 -9.59
CA VAL A 11 9.08 15.84 -8.88
C VAL A 11 8.85 16.61 -7.59
N LEU A 12 9.89 16.79 -6.75
CA LEU A 12 9.78 17.54 -5.51
C LEU A 12 9.40 19.01 -5.72
N GLU A 13 10.01 19.68 -6.69
CA GLU A 13 9.65 21.05 -7.08
C GLU A 13 8.17 21.13 -7.51
N LYS A 14 7.71 20.14 -8.28
CA LYS A 14 6.32 20.09 -8.71
C LYS A 14 5.37 19.87 -7.53
N SER A 15 5.63 18.88 -6.68
CA SER A 15 4.81 18.60 -5.50
C SER A 15 4.70 19.82 -4.59
N SER A 16 5.81 20.52 -4.32
CA SER A 16 5.83 21.76 -3.53
C SER A 16 5.03 22.92 -4.17
N SER A 17 4.86 22.91 -5.49
CA SER A 17 4.03 23.89 -6.20
C SER A 17 2.52 23.59 -6.13
N LEU A 18 2.13 22.35 -5.80
CA LEU A 18 0.73 21.92 -5.81
C LEU A 18 0.01 22.17 -4.48
N VAL A 19 0.75 22.03 -3.39
CA VAL A 19 0.22 22.16 -2.03
C VAL A 19 1.21 22.94 -1.15
N PRO A 20 0.73 23.68 -0.16
CA PRO A 20 1.60 24.35 0.81
C PRO A 20 2.34 23.31 1.65
N VAL A 21 3.50 23.69 2.14
CA VAL A 21 4.21 22.92 3.18
C VAL A 21 3.35 22.91 4.45
N PHE A 22 3.24 21.76 5.09
CA PHE A 22 2.49 21.59 6.33
C PHE A 22 3.32 20.80 7.34
N SER A 23 3.00 20.97 8.61
CA SER A 23 3.57 20.19 9.70
C SER A 23 2.56 19.16 10.19
N PHE A 24 3.00 17.91 10.39
CA PHE A 24 2.13 16.88 10.97
C PHE A 24 1.72 17.16 12.41
N SER A 25 2.51 17.90 13.16
CA SER A 25 2.22 18.27 14.55
C SER A 25 1.28 19.46 14.70
N GLU A 26 1.19 20.34 13.69
CA GLU A 26 0.45 21.61 13.78
C GLU A 26 -0.81 21.62 12.89
N THR A 27 -0.84 20.81 11.84
CA THR A 27 -1.95 20.80 10.88
C THR A 27 -2.96 19.70 11.24
N PRO A 28 -4.27 20.01 11.28
CA PRO A 28 -5.28 18.99 11.53
C PRO A 28 -5.21 17.86 10.47
N LEU A 29 -5.32 16.60 10.93
CA LEU A 29 -5.20 15.42 10.06
C LEU A 29 -6.18 15.45 8.87
N THR A 30 -7.39 15.94 9.09
CA THR A 30 -8.39 16.11 8.03
C THR A 30 -7.93 17.06 6.92
N GLU A 31 -7.14 18.08 7.27
CA GLU A 31 -6.56 19.01 6.29
C GLU A 31 -5.35 18.38 5.59
N ILE A 32 -4.49 17.67 6.33
CA ILE A 32 -3.36 16.92 5.74
C ILE A 32 -3.87 15.93 4.69
N ARG A 33 -4.93 15.18 4.99
CA ARG A 33 -5.55 14.24 4.04
C ARG A 33 -6.06 14.93 2.77
N LYS A 34 -6.66 16.12 2.89
CA LYS A 34 -7.11 16.92 1.74
C LYS A 34 -5.94 17.41 0.89
N LEU A 35 -4.88 17.91 1.53
CA LEU A 35 -3.68 18.37 0.84
C LEU A 35 -3.00 17.20 0.11
N TYR A 36 -2.87 16.06 0.76
CA TYR A 36 -2.34 14.84 0.14
C TYR A 36 -3.16 14.42 -1.08
N ALA A 37 -4.48 14.31 -0.95
CA ALA A 37 -5.35 13.96 -2.05
C ALA A 37 -5.28 14.97 -3.22
N LYS A 38 -5.17 16.27 -2.92
CA LYS A 38 -5.01 17.33 -3.92
C LYS A 38 -3.70 17.18 -4.70
N GLU A 39 -2.59 16.91 -4.03
CA GLU A 39 -1.29 16.67 -4.65
C GLU A 39 -1.33 15.42 -5.52
N ARG A 40 -1.86 14.31 -4.99
CA ARG A 40 -1.97 13.03 -5.70
C ARG A 40 -2.86 13.10 -6.93
N LYS A 41 -3.88 13.95 -6.95
CA LYS A 41 -4.74 14.16 -8.13
C LYS A 41 -3.94 14.56 -9.38
N PHE A 42 -2.87 15.34 -9.21
CA PHE A 42 -1.98 15.68 -10.32
C PHE A 42 -1.25 14.43 -10.85
N TRP A 43 -0.69 13.62 -9.97
CA TRP A 43 0.08 12.44 -10.35
C TRP A 43 -0.79 11.31 -10.90
N ASN A 44 -2.05 11.23 -10.51
CA ASN A 44 -3.02 10.27 -11.05
C ASN A 44 -3.63 10.71 -12.38
N SER A 45 -3.34 11.90 -12.86
CA SER A 45 -3.81 12.35 -14.17
C SER A 45 -3.18 11.54 -15.31
N GLY A 46 -3.99 11.10 -16.27
CA GLY A 46 -3.55 10.27 -17.40
C GLY A 46 -3.49 8.78 -17.05
N GLY A 47 -2.56 8.05 -17.70
CA GLY A 47 -2.44 6.60 -17.57
C GLY A 47 -3.33 5.80 -18.54
N PRO A 48 -3.19 4.48 -18.57
CA PRO A 48 -3.92 3.63 -19.50
C PRO A 48 -5.41 3.60 -19.20
N GLN A 49 -6.21 3.47 -20.26
CA GLN A 49 -7.61 3.09 -20.13
C GLN A 49 -7.70 1.57 -20.02
N LEU A 50 -8.52 1.07 -19.12
CA LEU A 50 -8.79 -0.35 -18.97
C LEU A 50 -10.18 -0.70 -19.50
N THR A 51 -10.37 -1.96 -19.86
CA THR A 51 -11.65 -2.46 -20.38
C THR A 51 -12.73 -2.46 -19.31
N ALA A 52 -12.38 -2.77 -18.07
CA ALA A 52 -13.32 -2.67 -16.95
C ALA A 52 -12.65 -2.12 -15.69
N ILE A 53 -13.35 -1.19 -15.04
CA ILE A 53 -13.05 -0.73 -13.68
C ILE A 53 -14.38 -0.81 -12.93
N LEU A 54 -14.38 -1.50 -11.78
CA LEU A 54 -15.59 -1.79 -11.04
C LEU A 54 -15.40 -1.55 -9.55
N ASP A 55 -16.16 -0.61 -9.01
CA ASP A 55 -16.27 -0.39 -7.58
C ASP A 55 -17.27 -1.38 -6.97
N THR A 56 -16.86 -2.02 -5.89
CA THR A 56 -17.67 -2.93 -5.12
C THR A 56 -17.25 -2.96 -3.66
N GLN A 57 -17.75 -3.90 -2.88
CA GLN A 57 -17.38 -4.02 -1.48
C GLN A 57 -17.33 -5.47 -1.02
N VAL A 58 -16.49 -5.73 -0.05
CA VAL A 58 -16.30 -7.03 0.59
C VAL A 58 -16.69 -6.92 2.06
N LYS A 59 -17.26 -7.99 2.62
CA LYS A 59 -17.55 -8.04 4.05
C LYS A 59 -16.26 -8.07 4.86
N GLY A 60 -16.04 -7.03 5.67
CA GLY A 60 -14.90 -6.91 6.58
C GLY A 60 -15.22 -7.34 8.01
N PRO A 61 -14.24 -7.13 8.93
CA PRO A 61 -14.40 -7.48 10.34
C PRO A 61 -15.50 -6.67 11.05
N VAL A 62 -15.69 -5.41 10.71
CA VAL A 62 -16.67 -4.50 11.35
C VAL A 62 -17.68 -3.92 10.37
N GLY A 63 -17.46 -4.04 9.08
CA GLY A 63 -18.34 -3.43 8.06
C GLY A 63 -17.97 -3.88 6.67
N ALA A 64 -18.40 -3.14 5.68
CA ALA A 64 -18.04 -3.37 4.30
C ALA A 64 -16.71 -2.66 4.00
N ILE A 65 -15.79 -3.35 3.33
CA ILE A 65 -14.53 -2.82 2.82
C ILE A 65 -14.75 -2.46 1.36
N PRO A 66 -14.69 -1.18 0.97
CA PRO A 66 -14.74 -0.82 -0.44
C PRO A 66 -13.50 -1.34 -1.16
N ILE A 67 -13.70 -1.85 -2.36
CA ILE A 67 -12.63 -2.27 -3.26
C ILE A 67 -12.92 -1.78 -4.67
N CYS A 68 -11.87 -1.53 -5.45
CA CYS A 68 -11.97 -1.26 -6.87
C CYS A 68 -11.22 -2.33 -7.67
N ILE A 69 -11.88 -2.93 -8.64
CA ILE A 69 -11.30 -3.98 -9.50
C ILE A 69 -10.94 -3.35 -10.84
N TYR A 70 -9.67 -3.41 -11.18
CA TYR A 70 -9.08 -2.96 -12.43
C TYR A 70 -8.81 -4.19 -13.31
N HIS A 71 -9.64 -4.42 -14.33
CA HIS A 71 -9.55 -5.61 -15.17
C HIS A 71 -9.20 -5.24 -16.61
N PRO A 72 -8.01 -5.62 -17.11
CA PRO A 72 -7.58 -5.25 -18.45
C PRO A 72 -8.33 -5.98 -19.56
N ASP A 73 -8.81 -7.22 -19.31
CA ASP A 73 -9.53 -8.03 -20.27
C ASP A 73 -10.54 -8.97 -19.59
N PRO A 74 -11.79 -8.52 -19.36
CA PRO A 74 -12.84 -9.31 -18.68
C PRO A 74 -13.25 -10.62 -19.39
N GLU A 75 -12.87 -10.81 -20.65
CA GLU A 75 -13.12 -12.07 -21.38
C GLU A 75 -12.16 -13.17 -20.92
N GLN A 76 -11.07 -12.83 -20.25
CA GLN A 76 -10.07 -13.78 -19.76
C GLN A 76 -10.12 -13.94 -18.26
N CYS A 77 -9.93 -15.18 -17.78
CA CYS A 77 -9.74 -15.47 -16.36
C CYS A 77 -8.29 -15.14 -15.97
N LEU A 78 -8.08 -14.00 -15.31
CA LEU A 78 -6.75 -13.45 -15.05
C LEU A 78 -6.29 -13.70 -13.60
N PRO A 79 -4.96 -13.86 -13.39
CA PRO A 79 -4.39 -13.74 -12.04
C PRO A 79 -4.68 -12.37 -11.46
N VAL A 80 -4.60 -12.25 -10.15
CA VAL A 80 -4.93 -11.00 -9.47
C VAL A 80 -3.83 -10.56 -8.51
N LEU A 81 -3.55 -9.25 -8.54
CA LEU A 81 -2.78 -8.54 -7.52
C LEU A 81 -3.76 -7.77 -6.61
N VAL A 82 -3.81 -8.14 -5.33
CA VAL A 82 -4.45 -7.30 -4.31
C VAL A 82 -3.45 -6.23 -3.91
N TYR A 83 -3.81 -4.96 -4.10
CA TYR A 83 -2.93 -3.81 -3.91
C TYR A 83 -3.39 -2.93 -2.75
N LEU A 84 -2.48 -2.69 -1.82
CA LEU A 84 -2.65 -1.80 -0.68
C LEU A 84 -1.85 -0.53 -0.91
N HIS A 85 -2.52 0.61 -0.84
CA HIS A 85 -1.88 1.90 -1.09
C HIS A 85 -0.98 2.33 0.07
N GLY A 86 0.01 3.17 -0.22
CA GLY A 86 0.86 3.83 0.76
C GLY A 86 0.18 5.03 1.43
N GLY A 87 0.92 5.67 2.33
CA GLY A 87 0.46 6.86 3.05
C GLY A 87 0.63 6.77 4.56
N GLY A 88 1.62 6.00 5.05
CA GLY A 88 1.96 5.91 6.48
C GLY A 88 0.81 5.37 7.34
N PHE A 89 -0.08 4.54 6.78
CA PHE A 89 -1.29 4.00 7.43
C PHE A 89 -2.36 5.06 7.75
N VAL A 90 -2.11 6.33 7.49
CA VAL A 90 -2.88 7.50 7.94
C VAL A 90 -3.49 8.26 6.77
N LEU A 91 -2.84 8.21 5.62
CA LEU A 91 -3.18 8.91 4.39
C LEU A 91 -3.42 7.92 3.26
N GLY A 92 -3.91 8.42 2.14
CA GLY A 92 -4.12 7.63 0.95
C GLY A 92 -5.54 7.11 0.80
N SER A 93 -5.81 6.60 -0.37
CA SER A 93 -7.08 5.98 -0.79
C SER A 93 -6.87 5.28 -2.13
N ILE A 94 -7.86 4.53 -2.60
CA ILE A 94 -7.89 4.00 -3.97
C ILE A 94 -7.72 5.15 -4.97
N ASP A 95 -8.43 6.27 -4.78
CA ASP A 95 -8.36 7.42 -5.69
C ASP A 95 -6.96 8.03 -5.78
N THR A 96 -6.21 8.06 -4.68
CA THR A 96 -4.86 8.62 -4.67
C THR A 96 -3.82 7.72 -5.33
N HIS A 97 -4.15 6.46 -5.59
CA HIS A 97 -3.30 5.44 -6.22
C HIS A 97 -3.92 4.82 -7.48
N ASP A 98 -5.00 5.40 -8.02
CA ASP A 98 -5.73 4.90 -9.19
C ASP A 98 -4.80 4.64 -10.38
N ARG A 99 -3.94 5.59 -10.73
CA ARG A 99 -3.05 5.45 -11.88
C ARG A 99 -2.06 4.30 -11.74
N ILE A 100 -1.45 4.10 -10.56
CA ILE A 100 -0.50 2.99 -10.38
C ILE A 100 -1.21 1.64 -10.54
N MET A 101 -2.44 1.50 -10.03
CA MET A 101 -3.21 0.28 -10.18
C MET A 101 -3.61 0.02 -11.64
N ARG A 102 -3.99 1.06 -12.38
CA ARG A 102 -4.25 0.95 -13.83
C ARG A 102 -2.99 0.58 -14.61
N GLU A 103 -1.84 1.20 -14.30
CA GLU A 103 -0.56 0.86 -14.93
C GLU A 103 -0.14 -0.58 -14.63
N LEU A 104 -0.30 -1.03 -13.38
CA LEU A 104 -0.03 -2.40 -12.99
C LEU A 104 -0.93 -3.39 -13.75
N ALA A 105 -2.23 -3.16 -13.81
CA ALA A 105 -3.15 -4.02 -14.52
C ALA A 105 -2.83 -4.07 -16.03
N PHE A 106 -2.62 -2.91 -16.64
CA PHE A 106 -2.34 -2.81 -18.07
C PHE A 106 -1.03 -3.47 -18.47
N ARG A 107 0.04 -3.24 -17.69
CA ARG A 107 1.38 -3.74 -18.05
C ARG A 107 1.60 -5.20 -17.70
N SER A 108 1.00 -5.69 -16.62
CA SER A 108 1.15 -7.08 -16.21
C SER A 108 0.17 -8.02 -16.93
N GLY A 109 -0.95 -7.51 -17.43
CA GLY A 109 -2.04 -8.32 -17.92
C GLY A 109 -2.80 -9.06 -16.80
N CYS A 110 -2.58 -8.70 -15.54
CA CYS A 110 -3.30 -9.23 -14.38
C CYS A 110 -4.45 -8.30 -13.99
N ALA A 111 -5.50 -8.82 -13.37
CA ALA A 111 -6.43 -7.98 -12.65
C ALA A 111 -5.73 -7.36 -11.42
N VAL A 112 -6.13 -6.14 -11.04
CA VAL A 112 -5.67 -5.51 -9.80
C VAL A 112 -6.88 -5.17 -8.94
N ILE A 113 -6.82 -5.46 -7.65
CA ILE A 113 -7.86 -5.08 -6.68
C ILE A 113 -7.25 -4.09 -5.71
N GLY A 114 -7.63 -2.82 -5.84
CA GLY A 114 -7.35 -1.80 -4.84
C GLY A 114 -8.25 -1.97 -3.62
N VAL A 115 -7.68 -1.88 -2.44
CA VAL A 115 -8.40 -2.02 -1.16
C VAL A 115 -8.44 -0.67 -0.45
N GLU A 116 -9.64 -0.17 -0.17
CA GLU A 116 -9.87 1.01 0.67
C GLU A 116 -9.87 0.56 2.13
N TYR A 117 -8.70 0.24 2.65
CA TYR A 117 -8.56 -0.18 4.04
C TYR A 117 -8.74 1.00 5.00
N SER A 118 -9.20 0.71 6.21
CA SER A 118 -9.43 1.71 7.24
C SER A 118 -8.13 2.36 7.70
N LEU A 119 -8.11 3.69 7.72
CA LEU A 119 -6.95 4.48 8.11
C LEU A 119 -6.86 4.67 9.63
N SER A 120 -5.64 4.90 10.07
CA SER A 120 -5.33 5.32 11.43
C SER A 120 -5.39 6.86 11.55
N PRO A 121 -5.65 7.42 12.73
CA PRO A 121 -5.80 6.74 14.03
C PRO A 121 -7.19 6.17 14.31
N GLU A 122 -8.16 6.30 13.36
CA GLU A 122 -9.54 5.85 13.54
C GLU A 122 -9.59 4.33 13.74
N GLN A 123 -8.79 3.59 12.97
CA GLN A 123 -8.60 2.14 13.13
C GLN A 123 -7.11 1.81 13.19
N LYS A 124 -6.65 1.48 14.39
CA LYS A 124 -5.24 1.19 14.64
C LYS A 124 -4.87 -0.26 14.33
N PHE A 125 -3.57 -0.55 14.33
CA PHE A 125 -3.02 -1.90 14.19
C PHE A 125 -3.79 -2.91 15.07
N PRO A 126 -4.11 -4.13 14.59
CA PRO A 126 -3.81 -4.67 13.26
C PRO A 126 -4.98 -4.55 12.25
N PHE A 127 -5.92 -3.62 12.43
CA PHE A 127 -7.21 -3.62 11.75
C PHE A 127 -7.13 -3.66 10.22
N ALA A 128 -6.27 -2.84 9.60
CA ALA A 128 -6.08 -2.84 8.13
C ALA A 128 -5.54 -4.19 7.61
N ILE A 129 -4.74 -4.90 8.42
CA ILE A 129 -4.29 -6.26 8.09
C ILE A 129 -5.47 -7.23 8.12
N GLU A 130 -6.36 -7.13 9.12
CA GLU A 130 -7.56 -7.97 9.23
C GLU A 130 -8.54 -7.73 8.08
N GLU A 131 -8.67 -6.49 7.62
CA GLU A 131 -9.44 -6.15 6.41
C GLU A 131 -8.80 -6.78 5.16
N THR A 132 -7.49 -6.70 5.01
CA THR A 132 -6.76 -7.36 3.92
C THR A 132 -6.99 -8.87 3.92
N LEU A 133 -6.91 -9.52 5.10
CA LEU A 133 -7.21 -10.94 5.25
C LEU A 133 -8.67 -11.27 4.87
N SER A 134 -9.60 -10.37 5.13
CA SER A 134 -11.02 -10.51 4.72
C SER A 134 -11.17 -10.47 3.20
N VAL A 135 -10.44 -9.58 2.51
CA VAL A 135 -10.43 -9.53 1.03
C VAL A 135 -9.82 -10.81 0.44
N LEU A 136 -8.70 -11.30 0.98
CA LEU A 136 -8.10 -12.56 0.54
C LEU A 136 -9.04 -13.75 0.76
N LYS A 137 -9.73 -13.80 1.89
CA LYS A 137 -10.74 -14.82 2.17
C LYS A 137 -11.90 -14.76 1.19
N TRP A 138 -12.41 -13.56 0.91
CA TRP A 138 -13.48 -13.36 -0.07
C TRP A 138 -13.07 -13.86 -1.47
N LEU A 139 -11.86 -13.55 -1.93
CA LEU A 139 -11.34 -14.05 -3.20
C LEU A 139 -11.35 -15.58 -3.27
N LYS A 140 -10.93 -16.25 -2.22
CA LYS A 140 -10.85 -17.72 -2.17
C LYS A 140 -12.21 -18.42 -2.03
N GLN A 141 -13.16 -17.83 -1.34
CA GLN A 141 -14.40 -18.49 -0.94
C GLN A 141 -15.64 -18.02 -1.71
N ASP A 142 -15.76 -16.71 -1.91
CA ASP A 142 -16.99 -16.12 -2.42
C ASP A 142 -16.95 -15.85 -3.93
N LEU A 143 -15.76 -15.58 -4.47
CA LEU A 143 -15.60 -15.35 -5.91
C LEU A 143 -15.90 -16.60 -6.73
N GLN A 144 -15.57 -17.79 -6.21
CA GLN A 144 -15.83 -19.09 -6.88
C GLN A 144 -17.31 -19.42 -7.05
N ARG A 145 -18.23 -18.70 -6.39
CA ARG A 145 -19.67 -18.94 -6.44
C ARG A 145 -20.41 -18.12 -7.49
N LYS A 146 -19.71 -17.55 -8.49
CA LYS A 146 -20.30 -16.46 -9.23
C LYS A 146 -20.58 -16.68 -10.68
N ASP A 147 -21.86 -16.35 -10.97
CA ASP A 147 -22.38 -16.07 -12.30
C ASP A 147 -22.13 -14.59 -12.74
N ASN A 148 -21.20 -13.86 -12.12
CA ASN A 148 -20.92 -12.47 -12.49
C ASN A 148 -19.63 -12.37 -13.32
N PRO A 149 -19.76 -12.17 -14.65
CA PRO A 149 -18.63 -12.11 -15.56
C PRO A 149 -17.68 -10.92 -15.29
N ALA A 150 -18.11 -9.92 -14.52
CA ALA A 150 -17.25 -8.80 -14.15
C ALA A 150 -16.08 -9.20 -13.23
N PHE A 151 -16.10 -10.41 -12.67
CA PHE A 151 -15.06 -10.94 -11.78
C PHE A 151 -14.37 -12.17 -12.37
N ASN A 152 -13.96 -12.11 -13.63
CA ASN A 152 -13.25 -13.21 -14.26
C ASN A 152 -11.79 -13.27 -13.78
N ILE A 153 -11.64 -13.60 -12.50
CA ILE A 153 -10.38 -13.61 -11.76
C ILE A 153 -10.10 -15.04 -11.28
N ASP A 154 -8.85 -15.46 -11.40
CA ASP A 154 -8.40 -16.76 -10.92
C ASP A 154 -8.01 -16.68 -9.42
N PRO A 155 -8.83 -17.25 -8.53
CA PRO A 155 -8.57 -17.19 -7.09
C PRO A 155 -7.38 -18.05 -6.63
N GLU A 156 -6.85 -18.91 -7.49
CA GLU A 156 -5.65 -19.71 -7.18
C GLU A 156 -4.36 -18.97 -7.53
N ARG A 157 -4.42 -17.92 -8.35
CA ARG A 157 -3.28 -17.11 -8.75
C ARG A 157 -3.38 -15.70 -8.16
N VAL A 158 -3.22 -15.60 -6.84
CA VAL A 158 -3.34 -14.34 -6.08
C VAL A 158 -1.97 -13.88 -5.62
N ALA A 159 -1.59 -12.67 -5.99
CA ALA A 159 -0.46 -11.94 -5.43
C ALA A 159 -0.95 -10.84 -4.49
N LEU A 160 -0.10 -10.43 -3.56
CA LEU A 160 -0.36 -9.32 -2.64
C LEU A 160 0.74 -8.29 -2.81
N GLY A 161 0.42 -7.01 -2.72
CA GLY A 161 1.43 -5.98 -2.87
C GLY A 161 0.95 -4.59 -2.47
N GLY A 162 1.87 -3.64 -2.53
CA GLY A 162 1.61 -2.25 -2.21
C GLY A 162 2.88 -1.43 -2.13
N ASP A 163 2.73 -0.16 -1.82
CA ASP A 163 3.82 0.78 -1.64
C ASP A 163 3.88 1.32 -0.21
N SER A 164 5.08 1.51 0.32
CA SER A 164 5.32 2.08 1.66
C SER A 164 4.51 1.33 2.74
N ALA A 165 3.63 2.00 3.47
CA ALA A 165 2.71 1.39 4.44
C ALA A 165 1.89 0.22 3.84
N GLY A 166 1.48 0.32 2.56
CA GLY A 166 0.78 -0.76 1.86
C GLY A 166 1.65 -2.00 1.65
N ALA A 167 2.95 -1.84 1.42
CA ALA A 167 3.90 -2.95 1.37
C ALA A 167 4.06 -3.62 2.75
N SER A 168 4.12 -2.82 3.82
CA SER A 168 4.17 -3.31 5.21
C SER A 168 2.91 -4.13 5.55
N LEU A 169 1.71 -3.60 5.22
CA LEU A 169 0.43 -4.29 5.41
C LEU A 169 0.40 -5.60 4.62
N SER A 170 0.88 -5.58 3.38
CA SER A 170 0.96 -6.76 2.51
C SER A 170 1.83 -7.85 3.13
N MET A 171 3.01 -7.51 3.66
CA MET A 171 3.87 -8.46 4.34
C MET A 171 3.22 -9.01 5.61
N GLY A 172 2.65 -8.15 6.46
CA GLY A 172 1.95 -8.57 7.68
C GLY A 172 0.79 -9.53 7.39
N ALA A 173 0.01 -9.27 6.33
CA ALA A 173 -1.07 -10.16 5.90
C ALA A 173 -0.54 -11.48 5.29
N ALA A 174 0.54 -11.42 4.51
CA ALA A 174 1.13 -12.58 3.86
C ALA A 174 1.65 -13.64 4.85
N LEU A 175 2.05 -13.25 6.05
CA LEU A 175 2.44 -14.21 7.10
C LEU A 175 1.35 -15.24 7.41
N ASN A 176 0.08 -14.90 7.20
CA ASN A 176 -1.06 -15.80 7.40
C ASN A 176 -1.42 -16.62 6.15
N TYR A 177 -0.90 -16.26 4.97
CA TYR A 177 -1.26 -16.86 3.68
C TYR A 177 -0.06 -17.36 2.87
N LYS A 178 1.09 -17.57 3.49
CA LYS A 178 2.39 -17.90 2.86
C LYS A 178 2.28 -18.85 1.67
N LYS A 179 1.62 -20.00 1.85
CA LYS A 179 1.49 -21.05 0.81
C LYS A 179 0.37 -20.82 -0.20
N SER A 180 -0.48 -19.84 0.06
CA SER A 180 -1.68 -19.57 -0.75
C SER A 180 -1.52 -18.38 -1.69
N LEU A 181 -0.40 -17.65 -1.56
CA LEU A 181 -0.06 -16.53 -2.42
C LEU A 181 0.92 -16.96 -3.50
N SER A 182 0.71 -16.48 -4.72
CA SER A 182 1.60 -16.72 -5.86
C SER A 182 2.83 -15.82 -5.84
N GLY A 183 2.76 -14.66 -5.18
CA GLY A 183 3.88 -13.72 -5.10
C GLY A 183 3.58 -12.49 -4.27
N LEU A 184 4.63 -11.69 -4.02
CA LEU A 184 4.54 -10.38 -3.40
C LEU A 184 5.20 -9.32 -4.30
N LEU A 185 4.58 -8.14 -4.38
CA LEU A 185 5.12 -6.96 -5.05
C LEU A 185 5.19 -5.80 -4.06
N LEU A 186 6.39 -5.50 -3.59
CA LEU A 186 6.61 -4.64 -2.43
C LEU A 186 7.49 -3.46 -2.81
N TYR A 187 6.93 -2.26 -2.74
CA TYR A 187 7.66 -1.03 -3.01
C TYR A 187 8.04 -0.35 -1.69
N TYR A 188 9.33 -0.22 -1.39
CA TYR A 188 9.90 0.57 -0.30
C TYR A 188 9.10 0.51 1.02
N GLY A 189 8.77 -0.70 1.49
CA GLY A 189 8.01 -0.91 2.72
C GLY A 189 8.84 -0.71 3.99
N TRP A 190 8.16 -0.51 5.12
CA TRP A 190 8.74 -0.59 6.45
C TRP A 190 8.39 -1.94 7.07
N TYR A 191 9.41 -2.71 7.46
CA TYR A 191 9.26 -4.09 7.93
C TYR A 191 9.68 -4.29 9.40
N GLY A 192 9.89 -3.20 10.11
CA GLY A 192 10.12 -3.22 11.56
C GLY A 192 11.49 -2.74 11.99
N LEU A 193 12.40 -2.39 11.08
CA LEU A 193 13.71 -1.87 11.46
C LEU A 193 13.55 -0.50 12.14
N ARG A 194 14.09 -0.37 13.34
CA ARG A 194 13.90 0.82 14.18
C ARG A 194 15.00 1.85 14.01
N ASP A 195 16.18 1.39 13.64
CA ASP A 195 17.36 2.22 13.47
C ASP A 195 18.26 1.59 12.39
N SER A 196 18.72 2.41 11.44
CA SER A 196 19.52 1.96 10.32
C SER A 196 20.45 3.07 9.82
N CYS A 197 21.44 2.70 9.01
CA CYS A 197 22.29 3.67 8.33
C CYS A 197 21.46 4.56 7.39
N SER A 198 20.57 3.97 6.59
CA SER A 198 19.70 4.71 5.68
C SER A 198 18.79 5.69 6.41
N SER A 199 18.19 5.25 7.52
CA SER A 199 17.37 6.11 8.37
C SER A 199 18.10 7.34 8.90
N ARG A 200 19.38 7.18 9.29
CA ARG A 200 20.22 8.28 9.78
C ARG A 200 20.72 9.20 8.66
N LEU A 201 20.96 8.65 7.47
CA LEU A 201 21.48 9.38 6.31
C LEU A 201 20.39 10.15 5.57
N PHE A 202 19.18 9.58 5.46
CA PHE A 202 18.10 10.07 4.61
C PHE A 202 16.80 10.37 5.38
N GLY A 203 16.85 10.47 6.70
CA GLY A 203 15.71 10.77 7.56
C GLY A 203 15.66 12.23 8.03
N GLY A 204 16.29 13.16 7.31
CA GLY A 204 16.22 14.59 7.57
C GLY A 204 14.92 15.23 7.12
N ALA A 205 14.70 16.47 7.54
CA ALA A 205 13.47 17.21 7.19
C ALA A 205 13.32 17.46 5.68
N GLU A 206 14.44 17.53 4.95
CA GLU A 206 14.47 17.78 3.50
C GLU A 206 14.30 16.49 2.66
N ASP A 207 14.32 15.33 3.29
CA ASP A 207 14.34 14.03 2.58
C ASP A 207 12.93 13.45 2.30
N GLY A 208 11.87 14.20 2.64
CA GLY A 208 10.48 13.84 2.33
C GLY A 208 9.83 12.84 3.29
N LEU A 209 10.61 12.01 4.00
CA LEU A 209 10.14 11.10 5.05
C LEU A 209 11.04 11.24 6.30
N SER A 210 10.87 12.35 7.01
CA SER A 210 11.69 12.65 8.18
C SER A 210 11.46 11.69 9.35
N ILE A 211 12.38 11.71 10.32
CA ILE A 211 12.25 10.95 11.57
C ILE A 211 10.94 11.36 12.28
N GLU A 212 10.61 12.67 12.33
CA GLU A 212 9.38 13.15 12.94
C GLU A 212 8.13 12.64 12.21
N ASN A 213 8.15 12.64 10.86
CA ASN A 213 7.04 12.12 10.07
C ASN A 213 6.82 10.62 10.33
N ARG A 214 7.91 9.84 10.40
CA ARG A 214 7.83 8.41 10.73
C ARG A 214 7.30 8.18 12.15
N ALA A 215 7.74 8.96 13.11
CA ALA A 215 7.23 8.90 14.48
C ALA A 215 5.72 9.21 14.53
N PHE A 216 5.27 10.25 13.83
CA PHE A 216 3.84 10.58 13.71
C PHE A 216 3.02 9.41 13.13
N TYR A 217 3.49 8.78 12.05
CA TYR A 217 2.80 7.64 11.43
C TYR A 217 2.74 6.44 12.39
N GLN A 218 3.85 6.15 13.06
CA GLN A 218 3.94 5.06 14.02
C GLN A 218 3.01 5.26 15.21
N ASP A 219 3.00 6.44 15.83
CA ASP A 219 2.14 6.79 16.96
C ASP A 219 0.65 6.78 16.57
N SER A 220 0.34 7.19 15.35
CA SER A 220 -1.02 7.14 14.81
C SER A 220 -1.48 5.69 14.58
N TYR A 221 -0.61 4.82 14.08
CA TYR A 221 -0.96 3.46 13.70
C TYR A 221 -0.98 2.48 14.87
N LEU A 222 -0.03 2.56 15.79
CA LEU A 222 0.09 1.62 16.91
C LEU A 222 -0.87 1.97 18.06
N ARG A 223 -1.36 0.96 18.74
CA ARG A 223 -2.13 1.10 19.98
C ARG A 223 -1.20 1.37 21.18
N SER A 224 -0.06 0.67 21.18
CA SER A 224 1.01 0.80 22.16
C SER A 224 2.35 0.37 21.56
N THR A 225 3.44 0.60 22.26
CA THR A 225 4.78 0.14 21.89
C THR A 225 4.92 -1.38 21.86
N GLU A 226 4.01 -2.11 22.52
CA GLU A 226 3.99 -3.58 22.49
C GLU A 226 3.65 -4.12 21.09
N ASP A 227 2.85 -3.39 20.31
CA ASP A 227 2.52 -3.75 18.93
C ASP A 227 3.78 -3.85 18.05
N LEU A 228 4.87 -3.16 18.40
CA LEU A 228 6.17 -3.27 17.71
C LEU A 228 6.83 -4.63 17.86
N LEU A 229 6.35 -5.48 18.76
CA LEU A 229 6.84 -6.84 18.95
C LEU A 229 5.96 -7.89 18.22
N ASP A 230 4.83 -7.47 17.65
CA ASP A 230 3.99 -8.37 16.87
C ASP A 230 4.70 -8.71 15.53
N PRO A 231 4.82 -9.98 15.15
CA PRO A 231 5.46 -10.38 13.90
C PRO A 231 4.88 -9.72 12.64
N LYS A 232 3.63 -9.25 12.68
CA LYS A 232 3.03 -8.53 11.55
C LYS A 232 3.52 -7.09 11.43
N MET A 233 4.15 -6.55 12.48
CA MET A 233 4.84 -5.26 12.49
C MET A 233 6.34 -5.42 12.38
N ASP A 234 6.92 -6.28 13.20
CA ASP A 234 8.34 -6.65 13.18
C ASP A 234 8.55 -7.87 12.28
N VAL A 235 8.31 -7.65 10.99
CA VAL A 235 8.40 -8.71 9.97
C VAL A 235 9.82 -9.29 9.90
N LEU A 236 10.85 -8.48 10.17
CA LEU A 236 12.25 -8.91 10.17
C LEU A 236 12.54 -9.96 11.27
N SER A 237 11.75 -9.98 12.35
CA SER A 237 11.83 -10.98 13.42
C SER A 237 10.86 -12.15 13.22
N ALA A 238 10.02 -12.11 12.18
CA ALA A 238 9.04 -13.15 11.89
C ALA A 238 9.70 -14.41 11.28
N ASP A 239 9.02 -15.55 11.43
CA ASP A 239 9.36 -16.73 10.62
C ASP A 239 8.94 -16.52 9.16
N LEU A 240 9.89 -16.31 8.27
CA LEU A 240 9.66 -16.09 6.84
C LEU A 240 9.73 -17.38 6.01
N ASN A 241 9.91 -18.55 6.64
CA ASN A 241 9.92 -19.81 5.92
C ASN A 241 8.60 -20.06 5.18
N GLY A 242 8.70 -20.42 3.91
CA GLY A 242 7.55 -20.69 3.06
C GLY A 242 6.80 -19.43 2.56
N MET A 243 7.40 -18.25 2.70
CA MET A 243 6.90 -17.05 2.01
C MET A 243 6.96 -17.25 0.49
N PRO A 244 6.02 -16.66 -0.27
CA PRO A 244 6.02 -16.72 -1.73
C PRO A 244 7.19 -15.93 -2.32
N GLN A 245 7.44 -16.13 -3.62
CA GLN A 245 8.40 -15.30 -4.34
C GLN A 245 8.05 -13.81 -4.18
N SER A 246 9.07 -13.00 -3.90
CA SER A 246 8.87 -11.58 -3.60
C SER A 246 9.73 -10.71 -4.51
N CYS A 247 9.12 -9.68 -5.09
CA CYS A 247 9.79 -8.61 -5.79
C CYS A 247 9.80 -7.39 -4.87
N LEU A 248 10.99 -7.04 -4.37
CA LEU A 248 11.20 -5.85 -3.54
C LEU A 248 11.84 -4.77 -4.40
N ILE A 249 11.23 -3.59 -4.37
CA ILE A 249 11.71 -2.40 -5.08
C ILE A 249 12.01 -1.34 -4.04
N VAL A 250 13.27 -0.90 -4.00
CA VAL A 250 13.77 0.08 -3.04
C VAL A 250 14.46 1.22 -3.76
N SER A 251 14.58 2.36 -3.11
CA SER A 251 15.33 3.53 -3.60
C SER A 251 16.63 3.67 -2.82
N ASP A 252 17.70 4.07 -3.50
CA ASP A 252 19.03 4.23 -2.92
C ASP A 252 19.18 5.42 -1.95
N MET A 253 18.22 6.35 -1.95
CA MET A 253 18.15 7.50 -1.04
C MET A 253 16.91 7.47 -0.15
N ASP A 254 16.41 6.28 0.18
CA ASP A 254 15.23 6.10 1.03
C ASP A 254 15.66 5.83 2.48
N PRO A 255 15.08 6.51 3.48
CA PRO A 255 15.33 6.18 4.88
C PRO A 255 14.94 4.74 5.27
N LEU A 256 14.14 4.06 4.45
CA LEU A 256 13.73 2.65 4.64
C LEU A 256 14.54 1.66 3.80
N LEU A 257 15.64 2.09 3.16
CA LEU A 257 16.42 1.24 2.27
C LEU A 257 16.96 -0.02 2.95
N ASP A 258 17.35 0.07 4.22
CA ASP A 258 17.94 -1.04 4.99
C ASP A 258 16.87 -1.97 5.59
N ASP A 259 15.58 -1.64 5.48
CA ASP A 259 14.43 -2.39 5.99
C ASP A 259 14.00 -3.61 5.10
#